data_92c2c1ebac584f23ee3076d03a9145d6
#
_entry.id   92c2c1ebac584f23ee3076d03a9145d6
#
_cell.length_a   1.000
_cell.length_b   1.000
_cell.length_c   1.000
_cell.angle_alpha   90.00
_cell.angle_beta   90.00
_cell.angle_gamma   90.00
#
_symmetry.space_group_name_H-M   'P 1'
#
loop_
_entity.id
_entity.type
_entity.pdbx_description
1 polymer ?
#
loop_
_entity_poly.entity_id
_entity_poly.type
_entity_poly.pdbx_seq_one_letter_code
_entity_poly.pdbx_strand_id
1 'polypeptide(L)'
;ASLMTPTRESYVTRGDVGLKWDRYIDNFRLLIREHLTRLARGEPTQYEITMRVMVTKDSKGRVNILESVDDIRDNWDEWCSLTAEIEKELGLEPFPRPDVDPDRVLSAAGDGTHSKYLLQRGLALSFWSAFTFANTRVGDDYELKTQEEEVERFCKHPFLDVGVLWNGDVTMCCMDYDAQLTVGNVNDTTLEAVMTSDAAADLRESMYSLHTLPEFCRQCQARPVLPGEDVSDAGPASSDQRAH
;
A
#
# COMPACT_ATOMS: atom_id res chain seq x y z
N ALA A 1 -1.98 3.78 -8.78
CA ALA A 1 -3.40 3.36 -8.75
C ALA A 1 -3.57 2.17 -7.82
N SER A 2 -4.66 2.11 -7.08
CA SER A 2 -4.89 1.07 -6.08
C SER A 2 -5.86 0.02 -6.63
N LEU A 3 -5.35 -1.17 -6.94
CA LEU A 3 -6.09 -2.35 -7.37
C LEU A 3 -6.28 -3.31 -6.17
N MET A 4 -6.71 -2.78 -5.03
CA MET A 4 -6.78 -3.52 -3.75
C MET A 4 -7.75 -4.69 -3.76
N THR A 5 -8.67 -4.75 -4.71
CA THR A 5 -9.64 -5.83 -4.90
C THR A 5 -9.45 -6.40 -6.30
N PRO A 6 -8.50 -7.35 -6.49
CA PRO A 6 -8.06 -7.79 -7.81
C PRO A 6 -9.06 -8.69 -8.53
N THR A 7 -10.00 -9.30 -7.84
CA THR A 7 -11.01 -10.20 -8.40
C THR A 7 -12.43 -9.66 -8.19
N ARG A 8 -13.38 -10.15 -9.01
CA ARG A 8 -14.80 -9.81 -8.85
C ARG A 8 -15.33 -10.24 -7.47
N GLU A 9 -14.92 -11.39 -7.01
CA GLU A 9 -15.33 -11.94 -5.71
C GLU A 9 -14.85 -11.05 -4.57
N SER A 10 -13.57 -10.68 -4.56
CA SER A 10 -13.00 -9.79 -3.57
C SER A 10 -13.66 -8.41 -3.59
N TYR A 11 -14.02 -7.90 -4.76
CA TYR A 11 -14.71 -6.63 -4.90
C TYR A 11 -16.11 -6.66 -4.28
N VAL A 12 -16.88 -7.73 -4.54
CA VAL A 12 -18.25 -7.90 -4.00
C VAL A 12 -18.20 -8.05 -2.48
N THR A 13 -17.26 -8.81 -1.94
CA THR A 13 -17.12 -9.04 -0.49
C THR A 13 -16.73 -7.77 0.26
N ARG A 14 -15.92 -6.91 -0.36
CA ARG A 14 -15.59 -5.60 0.23
C ARG A 14 -16.80 -4.68 0.42
N GLY A 15 -17.89 -5.00 -0.24
CA GLY A 15 -19.10 -4.20 -0.26
C GLY A 15 -19.21 -3.32 -1.51
N ASP A 16 -20.40 -3.26 -2.07
CA ASP A 16 -20.69 -2.40 -3.23
C ASP A 16 -20.72 -0.93 -2.77
N VAL A 17 -19.62 -0.25 -3.01
CA VAL A 17 -19.46 1.18 -2.69
C VAL A 17 -20.01 2.10 -3.81
N GLY A 18 -20.99 1.62 -4.56
CA GLY A 18 -21.64 2.38 -5.64
C GLY A 18 -20.91 2.36 -6.98
N LEU A 19 -19.74 1.75 -7.07
CA LEU A 19 -19.03 1.50 -8.33
C LEU A 19 -19.12 0.02 -8.67
N LYS A 20 -19.77 -0.34 -9.77
CA LYS A 20 -19.86 -1.74 -10.22
C LYS A 20 -18.52 -2.26 -10.67
N TRP A 21 -18.27 -3.56 -10.46
CA TRP A 21 -17.05 -4.25 -10.83
C TRP A 21 -16.60 -3.97 -12.27
N ASP A 22 -17.49 -4.11 -13.24
CA ASP A 22 -17.15 -3.92 -14.65
C ASP A 22 -16.60 -2.51 -14.90
N ARG A 23 -17.24 -1.47 -14.33
CA ARG A 23 -16.77 -0.09 -14.42
C ARG A 23 -15.45 0.13 -13.65
N TYR A 24 -15.25 -0.57 -12.56
CA TYR A 24 -13.99 -0.53 -11.81
C TYR A 24 -12.82 -1.04 -12.67
N ILE A 25 -12.97 -2.20 -13.29
CA ILE A 25 -11.96 -2.77 -14.18
C ILE A 25 -11.78 -1.95 -15.46
N ASP A 26 -12.88 -1.46 -16.07
CA ASP A 26 -12.80 -0.62 -17.26
C ASP A 26 -12.01 0.67 -17.02
N ASN A 27 -12.04 1.24 -15.82
CA ASN A 27 -11.21 2.39 -15.48
C ASN A 27 -9.71 2.04 -15.50
N PHE A 28 -9.31 0.85 -15.05
CA PHE A 28 -7.92 0.40 -15.16
C PHE A 28 -7.52 0.14 -16.62
N ARG A 29 -8.38 -0.48 -17.40
CA ARG A 29 -8.17 -0.68 -18.84
C ARG A 29 -7.98 0.65 -19.56
N LEU A 30 -8.82 1.64 -19.25
CA LEU A 30 -8.72 2.98 -19.81
C LEU A 30 -7.41 3.68 -19.40
N LEU A 31 -7.01 3.54 -18.14
CA LEU A 31 -5.74 4.09 -17.65
C LEU A 31 -4.53 3.49 -18.38
N ILE A 32 -4.51 2.17 -18.56
CA ILE A 32 -3.46 1.47 -19.31
C ILE A 32 -3.46 1.92 -20.77
N ARG A 33 -4.62 1.95 -21.40
CA ARG A 33 -4.77 2.38 -22.80
C ARG A 33 -4.28 3.80 -23.03
N GLU A 34 -4.62 4.73 -22.17
CA GLU A 34 -4.17 6.11 -22.27
C GLU A 34 -2.63 6.21 -22.15
N HIS A 35 -2.05 5.50 -21.19
CA HIS A 35 -0.60 5.44 -21.03
C HIS A 35 0.09 4.88 -22.28
N LEU A 36 -0.39 3.74 -22.80
CA LEU A 36 0.17 3.11 -23.99
C LEU A 36 -0.04 3.94 -25.26
N THR A 37 -1.16 4.66 -25.36
CA THR A 37 -1.42 5.60 -26.46
C THR A 37 -0.38 6.71 -26.51
N ARG A 38 0.00 7.25 -25.34
CA ARG A 38 1.09 8.26 -25.25
C ARG A 38 2.44 7.67 -25.65
N LEU A 39 2.73 6.44 -25.20
CA LEU A 39 3.95 5.75 -25.65
C LEU A 39 3.98 5.54 -27.16
N ALA A 40 2.87 5.12 -27.76
CA ALA A 40 2.75 4.93 -29.22
C ALA A 40 2.99 6.25 -30.01
N ARG A 41 2.63 7.38 -29.44
CA ARG A 41 2.88 8.71 -30.00
C ARG A 41 4.28 9.23 -29.76
N GLY A 42 5.13 8.49 -29.02
CA GLY A 42 6.46 8.95 -28.63
C GLY A 42 6.45 10.13 -27.63
N GLU A 43 5.34 10.34 -26.94
CA GLU A 43 5.23 11.40 -25.94
C GLU A 43 6.10 11.07 -24.72
N PRO A 44 6.84 12.04 -24.15
CA PRO A 44 7.64 11.80 -22.96
C PRO A 44 6.72 11.52 -21.77
N THR A 45 6.93 10.36 -21.11
CA THR A 45 6.27 10.03 -19.86
C THR A 45 7.21 10.31 -18.69
N GLN A 46 6.94 11.36 -17.93
CA GLN A 46 7.72 11.75 -16.74
C GLN A 46 7.20 11.09 -15.46
N TYR A 47 6.25 10.17 -15.58
CA TYR A 47 5.60 9.49 -14.45
C TYR A 47 5.61 7.98 -14.66
N GLU A 48 5.55 7.27 -13.58
CA GLU A 48 5.28 5.83 -13.56
C GLU A 48 3.87 5.59 -12.99
N ILE A 49 3.11 4.74 -13.68
CA ILE A 49 1.85 4.21 -13.16
C ILE A 49 2.16 2.89 -12.48
N THR A 50 1.98 2.85 -11.17
CA THR A 50 2.06 1.60 -10.42
C THR A 50 0.66 1.20 -9.97
N MET A 51 0.19 0.04 -10.41
CA MET A 51 -1.02 -0.59 -9.90
C MET A 51 -0.64 -1.46 -8.71
N ARG A 52 -1.32 -1.29 -7.58
CA ARG A 52 -1.00 -1.98 -6.33
C ARG A 52 -2.05 -3.02 -6.03
N VAL A 53 -1.60 -4.24 -5.85
CA VAL A 53 -2.42 -5.39 -5.44
C VAL A 53 -1.97 -5.82 -4.06
N MET A 54 -2.92 -6.10 -3.18
CA MET A 54 -2.60 -6.59 -1.84
C MET A 54 -2.41 -8.10 -1.86
N VAL A 55 -1.39 -8.54 -1.13
CA VAL A 55 -1.02 -9.94 -0.98
C VAL A 55 -0.86 -10.25 0.51
N THR A 56 -1.30 -11.42 0.95
CA THR A 56 -1.02 -11.93 2.29
C THR A 56 -0.73 -13.43 2.24
N LYS A 57 0.07 -13.90 3.17
CA LYS A 57 0.35 -15.32 3.34
C LYS A 57 -0.69 -16.02 4.24
N ASP A 58 -1.44 -15.25 5.05
CA ASP A 58 -2.16 -15.78 6.21
C ASP A 58 -3.62 -15.30 6.33
N SER A 59 -4.31 -14.99 5.22
CA SER A 59 -5.66 -14.42 5.31
C SER A 59 -6.76 -15.42 5.68
N LYS A 60 -6.51 -16.72 5.51
CA LYS A 60 -7.49 -17.80 5.71
C LYS A 60 -8.85 -17.51 5.05
N GLY A 61 -8.85 -16.88 3.89
CA GLY A 61 -10.04 -16.58 3.11
C GLY A 61 -10.93 -15.46 3.69
N ARG A 62 -10.42 -14.69 4.65
CA ARG A 62 -11.21 -13.61 5.29
C ARG A 62 -10.92 -12.22 4.75
N VAL A 63 -9.77 -12.04 4.15
CA VAL A 63 -9.39 -10.79 3.47
C VAL A 63 -9.23 -11.10 2.01
N ASN A 64 -10.08 -10.51 1.17
CA ASN A 64 -10.12 -10.78 -0.28
C ASN A 64 -8.94 -10.13 -0.99
N ILE A 65 -7.79 -10.71 -0.81
CA ILE A 65 -6.51 -10.37 -1.39
C ILE A 65 -5.86 -11.64 -1.93
N LEU A 66 -4.78 -11.53 -2.67
CA LEU A 66 -4.10 -12.70 -3.21
C LEU A 66 -3.39 -13.46 -2.08
N GLU A 67 -3.61 -14.78 -2.01
CA GLU A 67 -3.14 -15.61 -0.90
C GLU A 67 -2.28 -16.78 -1.35
N SER A 68 -2.40 -17.19 -2.60
CA SER A 68 -1.76 -18.37 -3.14
C SER A 68 -0.82 -18.07 -4.30
N VAL A 69 0.04 -19.02 -4.60
CA VAL A 69 0.91 -19.02 -5.78
C VAL A 69 0.09 -18.88 -7.06
N ASP A 70 -1.02 -19.60 -7.15
CA ASP A 70 -1.88 -19.60 -8.34
C ASP A 70 -2.60 -18.25 -8.48
N ASP A 71 -3.15 -17.68 -7.40
CA ASP A 71 -3.77 -16.35 -7.44
C ASP A 71 -2.82 -15.27 -7.96
N ILE A 72 -1.56 -15.30 -7.50
CA ILE A 72 -0.54 -14.32 -7.92
C ILE A 72 -0.21 -14.50 -9.39
N ARG A 73 -0.05 -15.75 -9.85
CA ARG A 73 0.26 -16.07 -11.24
C ARG A 73 -0.89 -15.67 -12.15
N ASP A 74 -2.11 -16.08 -11.82
CA ASP A 74 -3.31 -15.79 -12.61
C ASP A 74 -3.54 -14.27 -12.71
N ASN A 75 -3.38 -13.54 -11.61
CA ASN A 75 -3.50 -12.09 -11.63
C ASN A 75 -2.42 -11.42 -12.48
N TRP A 76 -1.17 -11.89 -12.40
CA TRP A 76 -0.10 -11.40 -13.25
C TRP A 76 -0.38 -11.65 -14.74
N ASP A 77 -0.77 -12.86 -15.09
CA ASP A 77 -1.04 -13.29 -16.47
C ASP A 77 -2.23 -12.53 -17.07
N GLU A 78 -3.26 -12.25 -16.29
CA GLU A 78 -4.40 -11.42 -16.71
C GLU A 78 -3.95 -10.03 -17.11
N TRP A 79 -3.15 -9.34 -16.27
CA TRP A 79 -2.67 -7.99 -16.58
C TRP A 79 -1.65 -7.96 -17.71
N CYS A 80 -0.82 -9.00 -17.84
CA CYS A 80 0.07 -9.18 -18.98
C CYS A 80 -0.71 -9.31 -20.28
N SER A 81 -1.73 -10.17 -20.29
CA SER A 81 -2.58 -10.42 -21.46
C SER A 81 -3.32 -9.16 -21.88
N LEU A 82 -3.96 -8.47 -20.95
CA LEU A 82 -4.66 -7.21 -21.22
C LEU A 82 -3.72 -6.15 -21.79
N THR A 83 -2.52 -6.02 -21.22
CA THR A 83 -1.55 -5.03 -21.69
C THR A 83 -1.07 -5.38 -23.10
N ALA A 84 -0.80 -6.67 -23.37
CA ALA A 84 -0.39 -7.15 -24.69
C ALA A 84 -1.46 -6.94 -25.76
N GLU A 85 -2.74 -7.12 -25.42
CA GLU A 85 -3.85 -6.82 -26.34
C GLU A 85 -3.85 -5.33 -26.73
N ILE A 86 -3.71 -4.44 -25.77
CA ILE A 86 -3.69 -3.00 -26.04
C ILE A 86 -2.44 -2.59 -26.83
N GLU A 87 -1.27 -3.19 -26.54
CA GLU A 87 -0.04 -2.97 -27.33
C GLU A 87 -0.27 -3.33 -28.80
N LYS A 88 -0.84 -4.50 -29.04
CA LYS A 88 -1.16 -4.98 -30.39
C LYS A 88 -2.13 -4.05 -31.13
N GLU A 89 -3.18 -3.60 -30.46
CA GLU A 89 -4.17 -2.67 -31.04
C GLU A 89 -3.53 -1.31 -31.43
N LEU A 90 -2.53 -0.86 -30.65
CA LEU A 90 -1.84 0.40 -30.87
C LEU A 90 -0.60 0.27 -31.76
N GLY A 91 -0.27 -0.94 -32.24
CA GLY A 91 0.90 -1.20 -33.06
C GLY A 91 2.23 -1.01 -32.32
N LEU A 92 2.23 -1.17 -31.01
CA LEU A 92 3.46 -1.16 -30.22
C LEU A 92 4.17 -2.51 -30.30
N GLU A 93 5.50 -2.47 -30.25
CA GLU A 93 6.30 -3.68 -30.09
C GLU A 93 5.99 -4.33 -28.72
N PRO A 94 5.88 -5.68 -28.69
CA PRO A 94 5.66 -6.39 -27.45
C PRO A 94 6.75 -6.08 -26.42
N PHE A 95 6.34 -5.70 -25.20
CA PHE A 95 7.27 -5.46 -24.12
C PHE A 95 7.71 -6.79 -23.48
N PRO A 96 9.03 -7.00 -23.27
CA PRO A 96 9.53 -8.21 -22.62
C PRO A 96 9.20 -8.16 -21.13
N ARG A 97 8.16 -8.87 -20.72
CA ARG A 97 7.73 -8.97 -19.33
C ARG A 97 8.53 -10.03 -18.59
N PRO A 98 8.99 -9.76 -17.38
CA PRO A 98 9.62 -10.79 -16.55
C PRO A 98 8.59 -11.83 -16.12
N ASP A 99 9.04 -13.05 -15.90
CA ASP A 99 8.23 -14.04 -15.19
C ASP A 99 8.06 -13.59 -13.75
N VAL A 100 6.83 -13.69 -13.21
CA VAL A 100 6.59 -13.50 -11.80
C VAL A 100 7.09 -14.72 -11.03
N ASP A 101 7.70 -14.47 -9.88
CA ASP A 101 8.04 -15.52 -8.91
C ASP A 101 7.05 -15.41 -7.73
N PRO A 102 5.97 -16.20 -7.71
CA PRO A 102 4.94 -16.09 -6.70
C PRO A 102 5.42 -16.45 -5.30
N ASP A 103 6.34 -17.41 -5.17
CA ASP A 103 6.90 -17.80 -3.87
C ASP A 103 7.70 -16.64 -3.27
N ARG A 104 8.47 -15.93 -4.09
CA ARG A 104 9.17 -14.72 -3.68
C ARG A 104 8.19 -13.59 -3.31
N VAL A 105 7.09 -13.44 -4.03
CA VAL A 105 6.05 -12.45 -3.72
C VAL A 105 5.41 -12.74 -2.37
N LEU A 106 5.05 -14.01 -2.09
CA LEU A 106 4.47 -14.42 -0.80
C LEU A 106 5.47 -14.27 0.34
N SER A 107 6.75 -14.62 0.11
CA SER A 107 7.80 -14.42 1.11
C SER A 107 7.97 -12.94 1.44
N ALA A 108 8.08 -12.09 0.42
CA ALA A 108 8.18 -10.63 0.61
C ALA A 108 6.98 -10.07 1.37
N ALA A 109 5.76 -10.57 1.08
CA ALA A 109 4.56 -10.18 1.81
C ALA A 109 4.63 -10.61 3.29
N GLY A 110 5.15 -11.81 3.58
CA GLY A 110 5.41 -12.26 4.96
C GLY A 110 6.39 -11.36 5.72
N ASP A 111 7.38 -10.82 5.02
CA ASP A 111 8.39 -9.90 5.57
C ASP A 111 7.92 -8.43 5.62
N GLY A 112 6.66 -8.14 5.27
CA GLY A 112 6.13 -6.77 5.23
C GLY A 112 6.68 -5.92 4.09
N THR A 113 7.29 -6.53 3.09
CA THR A 113 7.86 -5.85 1.92
C THR A 113 6.96 -6.00 0.68
N HIS A 114 7.40 -5.50 -0.44
CA HIS A 114 6.62 -5.57 -1.69
C HIS A 114 7.52 -5.93 -2.88
N SER A 115 6.90 -6.51 -3.90
CA SER A 115 7.55 -6.84 -5.16
C SER A 115 6.91 -6.05 -6.29
N LYS A 116 7.72 -5.56 -7.25
CA LYS A 116 7.25 -4.79 -8.39
C LYS A 116 7.75 -5.40 -9.70
N TYR A 117 6.84 -5.56 -10.66
CA TYR A 117 7.10 -6.11 -11.98
C TYR A 117 6.59 -5.16 -13.07
N LEU A 118 7.38 -4.95 -14.10
CA LEU A 118 7.01 -4.06 -15.20
C LEU A 118 6.08 -4.78 -16.19
N LEU A 119 4.95 -4.17 -16.48
CA LEU A 119 4.04 -4.57 -17.55
C LEU A 119 4.41 -3.89 -18.89
N GLN A 120 4.91 -2.67 -18.81
CA GLN A 120 5.43 -1.88 -19.91
C GLN A 120 6.30 -0.75 -19.34
N ARG A 121 7.05 -0.03 -20.17
CA ARG A 121 7.81 1.14 -19.75
C ARG A 121 6.89 2.17 -19.08
N GLY A 122 7.19 2.48 -17.81
CA GLY A 122 6.39 3.42 -17.02
C GLY A 122 5.05 2.86 -16.52
N LEU A 123 4.81 1.55 -16.67
CA LEU A 123 3.64 0.85 -16.14
C LEU A 123 4.08 -0.41 -15.39
N ALA A 124 3.68 -0.54 -14.13
CA ALA A 124 4.06 -1.65 -13.28
C ALA A 124 2.87 -2.19 -12.48
N LEU A 125 2.92 -3.49 -12.17
CA LEU A 125 2.13 -4.12 -11.13
C LEU A 125 3.01 -4.32 -9.89
N SER A 126 2.51 -3.96 -8.73
CA SER A 126 3.22 -4.12 -7.46
C SER A 126 2.36 -4.92 -6.49
N PHE A 127 2.91 -6.03 -6.02
CA PHE A 127 2.33 -6.88 -4.99
C PHE A 127 2.77 -6.37 -3.63
N TRP A 128 1.82 -5.88 -2.85
CA TRP A 128 2.05 -5.25 -1.57
C TRP A 128 1.61 -6.15 -0.43
N SER A 129 2.44 -6.24 0.58
CA SER A 129 2.05 -6.87 1.83
C SER A 129 0.79 -6.22 2.38
N ALA A 130 -0.17 -7.04 2.78
CA ALA A 130 -1.31 -6.54 3.54
C ALA A 130 -0.80 -5.96 4.86
N PHE A 131 -1.33 -4.83 5.23
CA PHE A 131 -0.99 -4.13 6.47
C PHE A 131 -2.25 -3.65 7.17
N THR A 132 -2.15 -3.41 8.46
CA THR A 132 -3.21 -2.80 9.25
C THR A 132 -2.87 -1.35 9.55
N PHE A 133 -3.91 -0.52 9.65
CA PHE A 133 -3.75 0.80 10.25
C PHE A 133 -3.59 0.66 11.77
N ALA A 134 -2.95 1.61 12.41
CA ALA A 134 -2.63 1.55 13.84
C ALA A 134 -3.86 1.36 14.74
N ASN A 135 -5.03 1.84 14.31
CA ASN A 135 -6.29 1.73 15.03
C ASN A 135 -7.23 0.64 14.43
N THR A 136 -6.70 -0.25 13.61
CA THR A 136 -7.49 -1.34 13.02
C THR A 136 -7.99 -2.29 14.11
N ARG A 137 -9.28 -2.53 14.12
CA ARG A 137 -9.88 -3.62 14.89
C ARG A 137 -9.86 -4.89 14.06
N VAL A 138 -9.24 -5.92 14.58
CA VAL A 138 -9.27 -7.25 13.98
C VAL A 138 -10.42 -8.06 14.56
N GLY A 139 -10.90 -9.06 13.81
CA GLY A 139 -11.92 -9.96 14.30
C GLY A 139 -11.41 -10.81 15.47
N ASP A 140 -12.36 -11.44 16.21
CA ASP A 140 -12.08 -12.22 17.43
C ASP A 140 -11.12 -13.40 17.23
N ASP A 141 -10.89 -13.80 15.96
CA ASP A 141 -9.98 -14.90 15.62
C ASP A 141 -8.53 -14.46 15.42
N TYR A 142 -8.23 -13.17 15.58
CA TYR A 142 -6.91 -12.62 15.37
C TYR A 142 -6.47 -11.76 16.55
N GLU A 143 -5.19 -11.77 16.82
CA GLU A 143 -4.53 -10.84 17.73
C GLU A 143 -3.70 -9.84 16.90
N LEU A 144 -3.67 -8.58 17.31
CA LEU A 144 -2.71 -7.61 16.78
C LEU A 144 -1.41 -7.79 17.56
N LYS A 145 -0.40 -8.36 16.92
CA LYS A 145 0.96 -8.32 17.47
C LYS A 145 1.63 -7.02 17.05
N THR A 146 1.87 -6.15 18.02
CA THR A 146 2.79 -5.04 17.90
C THR A 146 4.20 -5.59 17.85
N GLN A 147 5.07 -4.96 17.09
CA GLN A 147 6.49 -5.34 17.14
C GLN A 147 7.01 -5.04 18.54
N GLU A 148 7.72 -6.01 19.11
CA GLU A 148 8.29 -5.89 20.44
C GLU A 148 9.27 -4.71 20.55
N GLU A 149 9.47 -4.24 21.76
CA GLU A 149 10.11 -2.96 22.15
C GLU A 149 11.57 -2.76 21.69
N GLU A 150 12.20 -3.75 21.06
CA GLU A 150 13.62 -3.72 20.74
C GLU A 150 13.99 -3.14 19.37
N VAL A 151 13.00 -2.81 18.53
CA VAL A 151 13.30 -2.22 17.21
C VAL A 151 13.18 -0.70 17.29
N GLU A 152 14.30 -0.02 17.29
CA GLU A 152 14.35 1.42 17.09
C GLU A 152 13.64 1.79 15.78
N ARG A 153 12.46 2.36 15.89
CA ARG A 153 11.68 2.78 14.75
C ARG A 153 11.69 4.28 14.60
N PHE A 154 12.59 4.77 13.81
CA PHE A 154 12.48 6.13 13.32
C PHE A 154 11.43 6.18 12.21
N CYS A 155 10.36 6.93 12.42
CA CYS A 155 9.35 7.19 11.40
C CYS A 155 9.61 8.53 10.72
N LYS A 156 9.79 8.50 9.39
CA LYS A 156 10.04 9.72 8.59
C LYS A 156 8.75 10.51 8.27
N HIS A 157 7.58 9.92 8.41
CA HIS A 157 6.31 10.54 8.01
C HIS A 157 6.04 11.89 8.69
N PRO A 158 6.26 12.09 10.01
CA PRO A 158 6.07 13.39 10.63
C PRO A 158 6.96 14.53 10.10
N PHE A 159 7.98 14.18 9.32
CA PHE A 159 8.90 15.14 8.69
C PHE A 159 8.58 15.41 7.21
N LEU A 160 7.87 14.50 6.55
CA LEU A 160 7.68 14.52 5.10
C LEU A 160 6.22 14.64 4.68
N ASP A 161 5.31 14.16 5.52
CA ASP A 161 3.90 14.07 5.17
C ASP A 161 3.07 15.08 5.97
N VAL A 162 1.99 15.52 5.35
CA VAL A 162 0.92 16.27 5.97
C VAL A 162 -0.41 15.80 5.40
N GLY A 163 -1.35 15.49 6.28
CA GLY A 163 -2.74 15.22 5.96
C GLY A 163 -3.64 16.30 6.53
N VAL A 164 -4.60 16.77 5.74
CA VAL A 164 -5.68 17.63 6.22
C VAL A 164 -6.97 16.82 6.09
N LEU A 165 -7.63 16.56 7.20
CA LEU A 165 -8.85 15.81 7.24
C LEU A 165 -10.05 16.67 6.87
N TRP A 166 -11.19 16.05 6.63
CA TRP A 166 -12.41 16.73 6.16
C TRP A 166 -12.92 17.83 7.10
N ASN A 167 -12.62 17.74 8.39
CA ASN A 167 -12.99 18.70 9.42
C ASN A 167 -11.92 19.79 9.65
N GLY A 168 -10.85 19.77 8.87
CA GLY A 168 -9.72 20.71 8.97
C GLY A 168 -8.61 20.29 9.91
N ASP A 169 -8.73 19.17 10.63
CA ASP A 169 -7.65 18.65 11.47
C ASP A 169 -6.42 18.31 10.63
N VAL A 170 -5.25 18.65 11.14
CA VAL A 170 -3.97 18.40 10.50
C VAL A 170 -3.26 17.28 11.24
N THR A 171 -2.95 16.23 10.51
CA THR A 171 -2.11 15.11 10.98
C THR A 171 -0.83 15.02 10.18
N MET A 172 0.23 14.49 10.80
CA MET A 172 1.54 14.28 10.17
C MET A 172 1.81 12.79 9.90
N CYS A 173 0.74 12.01 9.74
CA CYS A 173 0.80 10.58 9.51
C CYS A 173 -0.21 10.15 8.45
N CYS A 174 0.25 9.47 7.39
CA CYS A 174 -0.62 8.95 6.32
C CYS A 174 -1.54 7.79 6.78
N MET A 175 -1.27 7.21 7.96
CA MET A 175 -2.05 6.12 8.55
C MET A 175 -3.11 6.60 9.55
N ASP A 176 -3.06 7.89 9.92
CA ASP A 176 -3.95 8.49 10.92
C ASP A 176 -5.18 9.11 10.26
N TYR A 177 -6.15 8.28 9.94
CA TYR A 177 -7.42 8.73 9.35
C TYR A 177 -8.47 9.19 10.40
N ASP A 178 -8.21 8.94 11.69
CA ASP A 178 -9.09 9.28 12.80
C ASP A 178 -8.60 10.48 13.63
N ALA A 179 -7.56 11.19 13.16
CA ALA A 179 -7.01 12.38 13.81
C ALA A 179 -6.48 12.14 15.23
N GLN A 180 -5.91 10.95 15.51
CA GLN A 180 -5.32 10.65 16.82
C GLN A 180 -3.98 11.36 17.07
N LEU A 181 -3.30 11.77 15.99
CA LEU A 181 -2.05 12.52 16.01
C LEU A 181 -2.24 13.95 15.48
N THR A 182 -3.39 14.56 15.78
CA THR A 182 -3.70 15.93 15.34
C THR A 182 -2.73 16.92 15.98
N VAL A 183 -2.12 17.76 15.15
CA VAL A 183 -1.18 18.82 15.58
C VAL A 183 -1.76 20.23 15.46
N GLY A 184 -2.99 20.36 14.96
CA GLY A 184 -3.73 21.60 14.85
C GLY A 184 -4.87 21.51 13.83
N ASN A 185 -5.51 22.63 13.51
CA ASN A 185 -6.62 22.69 12.59
C ASN A 185 -6.50 23.91 11.65
N VAL A 186 -6.67 23.71 10.35
CA VAL A 186 -6.56 24.78 9.33
C VAL A 186 -7.73 25.75 9.31
N ASN A 187 -8.81 25.46 10.02
CA ASN A 187 -9.89 26.42 10.22
C ASN A 187 -9.56 27.47 11.28
N ASP A 188 -8.62 27.18 12.17
CA ASP A 188 -8.23 28.05 13.29
C ASP A 188 -7.01 28.92 12.94
N THR A 189 -6.11 28.39 12.07
CA THR A 189 -4.88 29.08 11.69
C THR A 189 -4.34 28.57 10.35
N THR A 190 -3.22 29.13 9.88
CA THR A 190 -2.61 28.69 8.61
C THR A 190 -1.93 27.33 8.76
N LEU A 191 -1.84 26.56 7.67
CA LEU A 191 -1.13 25.28 7.65
C LEU A 191 0.33 25.45 8.09
N GLU A 192 0.99 26.53 7.67
CA GLU A 192 2.37 26.85 8.07
C GLU A 192 2.48 26.99 9.59
N ALA A 193 1.55 27.72 10.24
CA ALA A 193 1.53 27.89 11.68
C ALA A 193 1.29 26.55 12.40
N VAL A 194 0.42 25.69 11.88
CA VAL A 194 0.20 24.34 12.42
C VAL A 194 1.47 23.51 12.32
N MET A 195 2.12 23.49 11.15
CA MET A 195 3.31 22.67 10.91
C MET A 195 4.55 23.13 11.68
N THR A 196 4.55 24.38 12.16
CA THR A 196 5.62 24.96 12.99
C THR A 196 5.22 25.09 14.46
N SER A 197 4.06 24.56 14.86
CA SER A 197 3.59 24.59 16.26
C SER A 197 4.42 23.69 17.17
N ASP A 198 4.31 23.94 18.49
CA ASP A 198 4.92 23.08 19.51
C ASP A 198 4.42 21.65 19.41
N ALA A 199 3.12 21.43 19.14
CA ALA A 199 2.54 20.10 18.94
C ALA A 199 3.19 19.34 17.77
N ALA A 200 3.46 20.03 16.66
CA ALA A 200 4.15 19.43 15.52
C ALA A 200 5.63 19.14 15.83
N ALA A 201 6.28 20.00 16.61
CA ALA A 201 7.66 19.82 17.08
C ALA A 201 7.75 18.63 18.03
N ASP A 202 6.87 18.56 19.03
CA ASP A 202 6.81 17.48 20.02
C ASP A 202 6.59 16.11 19.35
N LEU A 203 5.68 16.04 18.36
CA LEU A 203 5.47 14.80 17.60
C LEU A 203 6.73 14.38 16.85
N ARG A 204 7.46 15.30 16.22
CA ARG A 204 8.73 15.00 15.55
C ARG A 204 9.79 14.55 16.55
N GLU A 205 9.90 15.22 17.70
CA GLU A 205 10.85 14.87 18.73
C GLU A 205 10.58 13.48 19.30
N SER A 206 9.30 13.11 19.47
CA SER A 206 8.92 11.79 19.96
C SER A 206 9.40 10.62 19.07
N MET A 207 9.73 10.87 17.78
CA MET A 207 10.25 9.85 16.88
C MET A 207 11.69 9.43 17.19
N TYR A 208 12.42 10.16 18.00
CA TYR A 208 13.80 9.83 18.37
C TYR A 208 13.91 8.92 19.60
N SER A 209 12.82 8.62 20.27
CA SER A 209 12.82 7.76 21.45
C SER A 209 11.57 6.91 21.53
N LEU A 210 11.75 5.59 21.65
CA LEU A 210 10.65 4.64 21.83
C LEU A 210 9.80 4.94 23.08
N HIS A 211 10.41 5.52 24.12
CA HIS A 211 9.71 5.85 25.36
C HIS A 211 8.75 7.03 25.22
N THR A 212 8.98 7.89 24.22
CA THR A 212 8.16 9.07 23.95
C THR A 212 7.20 8.89 22.76
N LEU A 213 7.28 7.75 22.07
CA LEU A 213 6.37 7.45 20.95
C LEU A 213 4.92 7.42 21.42
N PRO A 214 4.00 8.13 20.73
CA PRO A 214 2.57 7.99 20.95
C PRO A 214 2.12 6.53 20.82
N GLU A 215 1.12 6.14 21.61
CA GLU A 215 0.54 4.78 21.56
C GLU A 215 0.12 4.38 20.14
N PHE A 216 -0.48 5.30 19.40
CA PHE A 216 -0.83 5.12 18.01
C PHE A 216 0.38 4.69 17.15
N CYS A 217 1.55 5.30 17.38
CA CYS A 217 2.76 4.96 16.63
C CYS A 217 3.34 3.59 17.04
N ARG A 218 3.15 3.18 18.28
CA ARG A 218 3.56 1.83 18.75
C ARG A 218 2.73 0.72 18.09
N GLN A 219 1.45 0.98 17.84
CA GLN A 219 0.55 0.05 17.18
C GLN A 219 0.65 0.11 15.64
N CYS A 220 1.45 1.02 15.10
CA CYS A 220 1.57 1.21 13.67
C CYS A 220 2.16 -0.02 13.00
N GLN A 221 1.50 -0.46 11.91
CA GLN A 221 1.88 -1.64 11.14
C GLN A 221 1.92 -2.95 11.95
N ALA A 222 1.13 -2.99 13.03
CA ALA A 222 0.87 -4.24 13.72
C ALA A 222 0.32 -5.27 12.73
N ARG A 223 0.76 -6.51 12.87
CA ARG A 223 0.34 -7.61 11.99
C ARG A 223 -0.77 -8.40 12.67
N PRO A 224 -1.91 -8.65 12.00
CA PRO A 224 -2.88 -9.60 12.50
C PRO A 224 -2.26 -11.00 12.44
N VAL A 225 -2.24 -11.68 13.57
CA VAL A 225 -1.74 -13.05 13.69
C VAL A 225 -2.81 -13.93 14.35
N LEU A 226 -2.71 -15.23 14.13
CA LEU A 226 -3.56 -16.17 14.88
C LEU A 226 -3.05 -16.32 16.30
N PRO A 227 -3.95 -16.52 17.28
CA PRO A 227 -3.55 -16.81 18.65
C PRO A 227 -2.55 -17.98 18.70
N GLY A 228 -1.39 -17.73 19.30
CA GLY A 228 -0.33 -18.73 19.45
C GLY A 228 0.66 -18.87 18.28
N GLU A 229 0.57 -18.06 17.22
CA GLU A 229 1.63 -17.95 16.21
C GLU A 229 2.82 -17.18 16.77
N ASP A 230 4.01 -17.80 16.71
CA ASP A 230 5.27 -17.14 17.07
C ASP A 230 5.77 -16.29 15.89
N VAL A 231 6.02 -15.00 16.11
CA VAL A 231 6.51 -14.06 15.09
C VAL A 231 8.04 -14.07 15.00
N SER A 232 8.71 -14.92 15.77
CA SER A 232 10.17 -14.95 15.88
C SER A 232 10.93 -15.29 14.58
N ASP A 233 10.22 -15.73 13.53
CA ASP A 233 10.82 -16.05 12.22
C ASP A 233 10.73 -14.90 11.18
N ALA A 234 10.14 -13.78 11.52
CA ALA A 234 10.21 -12.58 10.68
C ALA A 234 11.52 -11.84 10.99
N GLY A 235 12.55 -12.08 10.20
CA GLY A 235 13.79 -11.33 10.28
C GLY A 235 13.54 -9.81 10.22
N PRO A 236 14.47 -8.98 10.72
CA PRO A 236 14.29 -7.54 10.77
C PRO A 236 13.99 -7.02 9.36
N ALA A 237 12.92 -6.23 9.25
CA ALA A 237 12.59 -5.53 8.01
C ALA A 237 13.85 -4.83 7.50
N SER A 238 14.35 -5.24 6.34
CA SER A 238 15.60 -4.74 5.80
C SER A 238 15.51 -3.22 5.64
N SER A 239 16.35 -2.50 6.36
CA SER A 239 16.49 -1.04 6.36
C SER A 239 17.08 -0.51 5.04
N ASP A 240 17.06 -1.30 3.98
CA ASP A 240 17.74 -0.99 2.71
C ASP A 240 16.76 -0.47 1.64
N GLN A 241 16.04 0.60 1.98
CA GLN A 241 15.42 1.48 1.00
C GLN A 241 16.14 2.83 1.00
N ARG A 242 17.46 2.83 0.81
CA ARG A 242 18.14 4.00 0.28
C ARG A 242 18.26 3.84 -1.23
N ALA A 243 17.88 4.90 -1.88
CA ALA A 243 18.21 5.29 -3.25
C ALA A 243 17.10 5.04 -4.30
N HIS A 244 16.74 6.13 -4.76
CA HIS A 244 16.27 6.76 -6.02
C HIS A 244 14.83 7.02 -6.15
#